data_43807a4aee0b14d88a7e292c3e426339
#
_entry.id   43807a4aee0b14d88a7e292c3e426339
#
_cell.length_a   1.000
_cell.length_b   1.000
_cell.length_c   1.000
_cell.angle_alpha   90.00
_cell.angle_beta   90.00
_cell.angle_gamma   90.00
#
_symmetry.space_group_name_H-M   'P 1'
#
loop_
_entity.id
_entity.type
_entity.pdbx_description
1 polymer ?
#
loop_
_entity_poly.entity_id
_entity_poly.type
_entity_poly.pdbx_seq_one_letter_code
_entity_poly.pdbx_strand_id
1 'polypeptide(L)'
;MTRSIPRLLGYATVGAGVAAAGYVGLVTGACPIDLGIGRRVRPLGPQLVDMAAPREIVFDVIAEPYLGRAPRALADKLRVLERGHDMVLAAHFTPLGGRLGLVAQTVETVRFTRPQRVDFRLVRGPVPHVVEAFVLTEQAGSASTRLAYDGEIGADLWLLGQRWCALVAGRWEQTVAVSLAAVKAEAERRASSVEGRRRSSPDQPPPPTG
;
A
#
# COMPACT_ATOMS: atom_id res chain seq x y z
N MET A 1 46.70 -32.95 -17.11
CA MET A 1 45.71 -31.90 -17.41
C MET A 1 44.48 -32.01 -16.47
N THR A 2 44.58 -31.70 -15.16
CA THR A 2 43.46 -31.95 -14.21
C THR A 2 43.42 -30.94 -13.06
N ARG A 3 43.63 -29.61 -13.35
CA ARG A 3 43.61 -28.57 -12.30
C ARG A 3 42.57 -27.44 -12.48
N SER A 4 41.66 -27.56 -13.46
CA SER A 4 40.74 -26.45 -13.79
C SER A 4 39.34 -26.58 -13.22
N ILE A 5 38.90 -27.79 -12.84
CA ILE A 5 37.54 -28.06 -12.38
C ILE A 5 37.19 -27.42 -11.02
N PRO A 6 38.05 -27.43 -9.97
CA PRO A 6 37.70 -26.85 -8.67
C PRO A 6 37.60 -25.32 -8.71
N ARG A 7 38.32 -24.62 -9.61
CA ARG A 7 38.20 -23.16 -9.77
C ARG A 7 36.89 -22.77 -10.44
N LEU A 8 36.45 -23.52 -11.46
CA LEU A 8 35.18 -23.28 -12.14
C LEU A 8 33.96 -23.48 -11.20
N LEU A 9 34.00 -24.54 -10.37
CA LEU A 9 32.99 -24.76 -9.33
C LEU A 9 32.97 -23.62 -8.28
N GLY A 10 34.13 -23.14 -7.84
CA GLY A 10 34.24 -22.00 -6.94
C GLY A 10 33.65 -20.71 -7.51
N TYR A 11 33.88 -20.39 -8.78
CA TYR A 11 33.29 -19.22 -9.43
C TYR A 11 31.78 -19.37 -9.65
N ALA A 12 31.29 -20.57 -9.97
CA ALA A 12 29.86 -20.84 -10.12
C ALA A 12 29.08 -20.68 -8.80
N THR A 13 29.63 -21.15 -7.68
CA THR A 13 29.00 -21.02 -6.36
C THR A 13 29.02 -19.58 -5.87
N VAL A 14 30.10 -18.83 -6.07
CA VAL A 14 30.18 -17.41 -5.73
C VAL A 14 29.20 -16.61 -6.60
N GLY A 15 29.14 -16.87 -7.91
CA GLY A 15 28.19 -16.21 -8.82
C GLY A 15 26.74 -16.47 -8.44
N ALA A 16 26.38 -17.69 -8.08
CA ALA A 16 25.04 -18.03 -7.63
C ALA A 16 24.67 -17.34 -6.30
N GLY A 17 25.62 -17.23 -5.37
CA GLY A 17 25.44 -16.53 -4.10
C GLY A 17 25.19 -15.02 -4.28
N VAL A 18 25.96 -14.38 -5.15
CA VAL A 18 25.80 -12.94 -5.47
C VAL A 18 24.47 -12.69 -6.18
N ALA A 19 24.06 -13.54 -7.12
CA ALA A 19 22.77 -13.41 -7.80
C ALA A 19 21.60 -13.59 -6.82
N ALA A 20 21.68 -14.55 -5.91
CA ALA A 20 20.66 -14.76 -4.87
C ALA A 20 20.58 -13.58 -3.91
N ALA A 21 21.70 -13.04 -3.45
CA ALA A 21 21.74 -11.87 -2.58
C ALA A 21 21.19 -10.61 -3.30
N GLY A 22 21.54 -10.40 -4.57
CA GLY A 22 21.01 -9.33 -5.40
C GLY A 22 19.50 -9.45 -5.59
N TYR A 23 19.01 -10.65 -5.85
CA TYR A 23 17.57 -10.90 -5.95
C TYR A 23 16.85 -10.60 -4.63
N VAL A 24 17.35 -11.08 -3.49
CA VAL A 24 16.77 -10.80 -2.17
C VAL A 24 16.78 -9.29 -1.91
N GLY A 25 17.89 -8.60 -2.18
CA GLY A 25 17.99 -7.15 -2.02
C GLY A 25 16.95 -6.39 -2.86
N LEU A 26 16.73 -6.81 -4.09
CA LEU A 26 15.74 -6.20 -4.99
C LEU A 26 14.31 -6.46 -4.50
N VAL A 27 13.98 -7.72 -4.19
CA VAL A 27 12.63 -8.14 -3.78
C VAL A 27 12.21 -7.48 -2.46
N THR A 28 13.16 -7.33 -1.53
CA THR A 28 12.91 -6.69 -0.24
C THR A 28 12.92 -5.16 -0.31
N GLY A 29 13.33 -4.56 -1.43
CA GLY A 29 13.52 -3.11 -1.55
C GLY A 29 14.78 -2.59 -0.85
N ALA A 30 15.67 -3.49 -0.38
CA ALA A 30 16.93 -3.11 0.24
C ALA A 30 17.93 -2.52 -0.76
N CYS A 31 17.91 -3.04 -2.01
CA CYS A 31 18.74 -2.58 -3.12
C CYS A 31 17.85 -2.18 -4.31
N PRO A 32 17.21 -1.01 -4.30
CA PRO A 32 16.39 -0.54 -5.41
C PRO A 32 17.27 -0.25 -6.63
N ILE A 33 16.77 -0.57 -7.83
CA ILE A 33 17.39 -0.19 -9.09
C ILE A 33 16.64 1.02 -9.63
N ASP A 34 17.26 2.19 -9.55
CA ASP A 34 16.76 3.46 -10.09
C ASP A 34 17.87 4.13 -10.90
N LEU A 35 17.96 3.74 -12.17
CA LEU A 35 18.98 4.22 -13.09
C LEU A 35 18.46 5.32 -14.03
N GLY A 36 17.14 5.49 -14.12
CA GLY A 36 16.50 6.44 -15.02
C GLY A 36 16.60 6.08 -16.50
N ILE A 37 17.04 4.86 -16.86
CA ILE A 37 17.27 4.46 -18.25
C ILE A 37 16.33 3.32 -18.68
N GLY A 38 15.71 3.47 -19.86
CA GLY A 38 14.80 2.47 -20.41
C GLY A 38 13.57 2.21 -19.54
N ARG A 39 13.12 3.22 -18.75
CA ARG A 39 11.95 3.09 -17.89
C ARG A 39 10.71 2.75 -18.71
N ARG A 40 10.01 1.72 -18.28
CA ARG A 40 8.71 1.31 -18.80
C ARG A 40 7.71 1.39 -17.67
N VAL A 41 6.60 2.08 -17.95
CA VAL A 41 5.49 2.27 -17.01
C VAL A 41 4.29 1.48 -17.49
N ARG A 42 3.51 0.95 -16.56
CA ARG A 42 2.22 0.31 -16.82
C ARG A 42 1.18 0.79 -15.80
N PRO A 43 -0.12 0.77 -16.15
CA PRO A 43 -1.18 1.09 -15.20
C PRO A 43 -1.26 0.04 -14.07
N LEU A 44 -1.72 0.50 -12.91
CA LEU A 44 -2.22 -0.27 -11.77
C LEU A 44 -3.73 -0.02 -11.65
N GLY A 45 -4.50 -1.07 -11.43
CA GLY A 45 -5.96 -0.97 -11.37
C GLY A 45 -6.60 -0.84 -12.77
N PRO A 46 -7.84 -0.26 -12.87
CA PRO A 46 -8.64 0.27 -11.77
C PRO A 46 -9.24 -0.81 -10.87
N GLN A 47 -9.36 -0.53 -9.57
CA GLN A 47 -10.16 -1.32 -8.64
C GLN A 47 -11.25 -0.42 -8.05
N LEU A 48 -12.50 -0.85 -8.10
CA LEU A 48 -13.65 -0.11 -7.61
C LEU A 48 -14.30 -0.88 -6.46
N VAL A 49 -14.53 -0.20 -5.34
CA VAL A 49 -15.17 -0.80 -4.16
C VAL A 49 -16.27 0.12 -3.65
N ASP A 50 -17.50 -0.38 -3.64
CA ASP A 50 -18.62 0.30 -3.01
C ASP A 50 -18.70 -0.10 -1.53
N MET A 51 -18.84 0.89 -0.66
CA MET A 51 -18.85 0.77 0.79
C MET A 51 -20.11 1.41 1.37
N ALA A 52 -20.87 0.69 2.19
CA ALA A 52 -22.05 1.21 2.89
C ALA A 52 -21.62 2.04 4.10
N ALA A 53 -20.88 3.10 3.86
CA ALA A 53 -20.37 4.03 4.87
C ALA A 53 -20.21 5.43 4.28
N PRO A 54 -20.44 6.51 5.07
CA PRO A 54 -20.13 7.88 4.68
C PRO A 54 -18.66 8.07 4.31
N ARG A 55 -18.39 8.96 3.38
CA ARG A 55 -17.05 9.23 2.84
C ARG A 55 -16.04 9.61 3.94
N GLU A 56 -16.46 10.39 4.92
CA GLU A 56 -15.63 10.80 6.05
C GLU A 56 -15.15 9.60 6.86
N ILE A 57 -16.03 8.61 7.10
CA ILE A 57 -15.68 7.39 7.83
C ILE A 57 -14.69 6.56 7.01
N VAL A 58 -14.92 6.40 5.71
CA VAL A 58 -14.01 5.67 4.83
C VAL A 58 -12.63 6.33 4.80
N PHE A 59 -12.61 7.66 4.64
CA PHE A 59 -11.38 8.44 4.66
C PHE A 59 -10.63 8.27 5.98
N ASP A 60 -11.32 8.37 7.11
CA ASP A 60 -10.71 8.21 8.44
C ASP A 60 -10.10 6.84 8.65
N VAL A 61 -10.78 5.78 8.19
CA VAL A 61 -10.24 4.41 8.26
C VAL A 61 -8.93 4.28 7.49
N ILE A 62 -8.81 4.94 6.33
CA ILE A 62 -7.58 4.94 5.52
C ILE A 62 -6.49 5.80 6.18
N ALA A 63 -6.84 6.99 6.69
CA ALA A 63 -5.88 7.98 7.15
C ALA A 63 -5.38 7.73 8.59
N GLU A 64 -6.22 7.22 9.49
CA GLU A 64 -5.90 7.06 10.91
C GLU A 64 -4.62 6.29 11.21
N PRO A 65 -4.27 5.20 10.50
CA PRO A 65 -3.00 4.50 10.72
C PRO A 65 -1.78 5.40 10.55
N TYR A 66 -1.85 6.34 9.63
CA TYR A 66 -0.78 7.32 9.36
C TYR A 66 -0.77 8.48 10.35
N LEU A 67 -1.91 8.77 10.97
CA LEU A 67 -2.09 9.86 11.93
C LEU A 67 -1.84 9.45 13.39
N GLY A 68 -1.28 8.27 13.61
CA GLY A 68 -0.90 7.78 14.95
C GLY A 68 -1.99 7.01 15.68
N ARG A 69 -3.05 6.63 15.01
CA ARG A 69 -4.14 5.79 15.55
C ARG A 69 -4.14 4.40 14.94
N ALA A 70 -2.95 3.87 14.62
CA ALA A 70 -2.82 2.55 14.04
C ALA A 70 -3.33 1.46 15.00
N PRO A 71 -4.25 0.60 14.58
CA PRO A 71 -4.57 -0.61 15.32
C PRO A 71 -3.32 -1.47 15.54
N ARG A 72 -3.24 -2.18 16.68
CA ARG A 72 -2.10 -3.07 16.99
C ARG A 72 -1.77 -4.04 15.85
N ALA A 73 -2.78 -4.51 15.12
CA ALA A 73 -2.61 -5.40 13.97
C ALA A 73 -1.85 -4.78 12.77
N LEU A 74 -1.72 -3.46 12.72
CA LEU A 74 -0.97 -2.72 11.70
C LEU A 74 0.38 -2.21 12.21
N ALA A 75 0.68 -2.33 13.51
CA ALA A 75 1.91 -1.81 14.11
C ALA A 75 3.18 -2.38 13.47
N ASP A 76 3.13 -3.66 13.07
CA ASP A 76 4.25 -4.35 12.40
C ASP A 76 4.26 -4.15 10.87
N LYS A 77 3.18 -3.56 10.30
CA LYS A 77 3.03 -3.39 8.84
C LYS A 77 3.23 -1.96 8.36
N LEU A 78 3.16 -1.00 9.26
CA LEU A 78 3.25 0.43 8.95
C LEU A 78 4.05 1.16 10.02
N ARG A 79 5.02 1.95 9.59
CA ARG A 79 5.76 2.88 10.45
C ARG A 79 5.76 4.26 9.81
N VAL A 80 5.22 5.25 10.49
CA VAL A 80 5.36 6.65 10.08
C VAL A 80 6.77 7.12 10.46
N LEU A 81 7.52 7.58 9.46
CA LEU A 81 8.89 8.06 9.59
C LEU A 81 8.92 9.56 9.87
N GLU A 82 8.08 10.32 9.15
CA GLU A 82 8.00 11.77 9.27
C GLU A 82 6.57 12.24 9.01
N ARG A 83 6.19 13.37 9.63
CA ARG A 83 4.88 14.01 9.47
C ARG A 83 5.04 15.45 9.02
N GLY A 84 4.39 15.80 7.90
CA GLY A 84 4.15 17.16 7.45
C GLY A 84 2.73 17.62 7.78
N HIS A 85 2.32 18.71 7.16
CA HIS A 85 0.99 19.30 7.37
C HIS A 85 -0.14 18.47 6.75
N ASP A 86 0.02 18.11 5.48
CA ASP A 86 -0.97 17.36 4.66
C ASP A 86 -0.41 16.03 4.14
N MET A 87 0.77 15.65 4.58
CA MET A 87 1.52 14.51 4.05
C MET A 87 2.32 13.82 5.15
N VAL A 88 2.49 12.52 5.01
CA VAL A 88 3.42 11.74 5.83
C VAL A 88 4.40 10.98 4.95
N LEU A 89 5.60 10.72 5.49
CA LEU A 89 6.53 9.73 4.98
C LEU A 89 6.35 8.46 5.81
N ALA A 90 6.01 7.35 5.17
CA ALA A 90 5.72 6.10 5.85
C ALA A 90 6.47 4.93 5.23
N ALA A 91 6.91 3.99 6.08
CA ALA A 91 7.44 2.71 5.66
C ALA A 91 6.35 1.64 5.82
N HIS A 92 6.11 0.87 4.76
CA HIS A 92 5.23 -0.28 4.78
C HIS A 92 6.05 -1.57 4.73
N PHE A 93 5.59 -2.59 5.45
CA PHE A 93 6.23 -3.88 5.57
C PHE A 93 5.27 -4.97 5.10
N THR A 94 5.51 -5.51 3.91
CA THR A 94 4.67 -6.53 3.29
C THR A 94 5.36 -7.89 3.34
N PRO A 95 4.85 -8.85 4.10
CA PRO A 95 5.37 -10.22 4.09
C PRO A 95 5.25 -10.82 2.69
N LEU A 96 6.37 -11.33 2.15
CA LEU A 96 6.41 -11.95 0.82
C LEU A 96 5.98 -13.42 0.84
N GLY A 97 5.76 -13.97 2.04
CA GLY A 97 5.47 -15.37 2.24
C GLY A 97 6.70 -16.26 2.01
N GLY A 98 6.47 -17.58 2.01
CA GLY A 98 7.53 -18.57 1.81
C GLY A 98 8.33 -18.88 3.08
N ARG A 99 9.24 -19.88 2.95
CA ARG A 99 10.03 -20.42 4.08
C ARG A 99 11.07 -19.45 4.64
N LEU A 100 11.48 -18.44 3.87
CA LEU A 100 12.54 -17.50 4.24
C LEU A 100 12.04 -16.31 5.07
N GLY A 101 10.72 -16.17 5.26
CA GLY A 101 10.15 -15.06 6.04
C GLY A 101 10.53 -13.67 5.51
N LEU A 102 10.77 -13.53 4.21
CA LEU A 102 11.16 -12.26 3.60
C LEU A 102 10.03 -11.24 3.71
N VAL A 103 10.40 -10.00 3.97
CA VAL A 103 9.50 -8.85 4.03
C VAL A 103 9.96 -7.82 3.02
N ALA A 104 9.06 -7.39 2.14
CA ALA A 104 9.31 -6.23 1.29
C ALA A 104 9.07 -4.96 2.10
N GLN A 105 9.99 -4.02 2.01
CA GLN A 105 9.85 -2.69 2.59
C GLN A 105 9.67 -1.69 1.46
N THR A 106 8.58 -0.91 1.52
CA THR A 106 8.41 0.29 0.72
C THR A 106 8.42 1.52 1.62
N VAL A 107 8.96 2.61 1.10
CA VAL A 107 8.87 3.93 1.73
C VAL A 107 8.10 4.82 0.77
N GLU A 108 7.05 5.45 1.26
CA GLU A 108 6.11 6.20 0.45
C GLU A 108 5.77 7.53 1.10
N THR A 109 5.58 8.56 0.30
CA THR A 109 4.86 9.75 0.73
C THR A 109 3.37 9.49 0.55
N VAL A 110 2.59 9.79 1.59
CA VAL A 110 1.13 9.68 1.60
C VAL A 110 0.55 11.06 1.85
N ARG A 111 -0.16 11.60 0.86
CA ARG A 111 -0.80 12.92 0.94
C ARG A 111 -2.31 12.78 1.11
N PHE A 112 -2.88 13.61 1.96
CA PHE A 112 -4.29 13.59 2.31
C PHE A 112 -5.01 14.83 1.79
N THR A 113 -6.04 14.62 0.97
CA THR A 113 -7.01 15.65 0.57
C THR A 113 -8.37 15.25 1.11
N ARG A 114 -8.63 15.62 2.37
CA ARG A 114 -9.82 15.21 3.11
C ARG A 114 -11.11 15.86 2.56
N PRO A 115 -12.17 15.08 2.48
CA PRO A 115 -12.31 13.62 2.63
C PRO A 115 -12.30 12.88 1.28
N GLN A 116 -11.76 13.50 0.19
CA GLN A 116 -11.96 13.02 -1.16
C GLN A 116 -10.86 12.11 -1.69
N ARG A 117 -9.61 12.28 -1.21
CA ARG A 117 -8.49 11.65 -1.91
C ARG A 117 -7.30 11.36 -0.98
N VAL A 118 -6.64 10.24 -1.24
CA VAL A 118 -5.34 9.90 -0.65
C VAL A 118 -4.40 9.50 -1.78
N ASP A 119 -3.29 10.21 -1.91
CA ASP A 119 -2.25 9.97 -2.92
C ASP A 119 -1.04 9.30 -2.29
N PHE A 120 -0.53 8.27 -2.96
CA PHE A 120 0.68 7.57 -2.56
C PHE A 120 1.74 7.73 -3.65
N ARG A 121 2.98 7.95 -3.23
CA ARG A 121 4.12 7.99 -4.13
C ARG A 121 5.29 7.26 -3.52
N LEU A 122 5.80 6.27 -4.23
CA LEU A 122 6.96 5.51 -3.82
C LEU A 122 8.21 6.38 -3.81
N VAL A 123 8.94 6.33 -2.70
CA VAL A 123 10.26 6.94 -2.52
C VAL A 123 11.33 5.86 -2.60
N ARG A 124 11.05 4.67 -2.06
CA ARG A 124 11.97 3.54 -2.08
C ARG A 124 11.19 2.22 -2.03
N GLY A 125 11.61 1.24 -2.83
CA GLY A 125 10.99 -0.07 -2.85
C GLY A 125 11.60 -0.99 -3.91
N PRO A 126 10.93 -2.10 -4.24
CA PRO A 126 11.42 -3.08 -5.21
C PRO A 126 11.40 -2.58 -6.67
N VAL A 127 10.79 -1.45 -6.93
CA VAL A 127 10.77 -0.73 -8.21
C VAL A 127 11.05 0.74 -7.99
N PRO A 128 11.54 1.48 -8.99
CA PRO A 128 11.88 2.90 -8.83
C PRO A 128 10.69 3.85 -8.94
N HIS A 129 9.53 3.38 -9.40
CA HIS A 129 8.39 4.26 -9.65
C HIS A 129 7.07 3.58 -9.33
N VAL A 130 6.30 4.17 -8.43
CA VAL A 130 4.88 3.91 -8.20
C VAL A 130 4.22 5.23 -7.82
N VAL A 131 3.12 5.53 -8.47
CA VAL A 131 2.20 6.61 -8.11
C VAL A 131 0.80 6.03 -8.13
N GLU A 132 0.06 6.19 -7.06
CA GLU A 132 -1.29 5.66 -6.96
C GLU A 132 -2.20 6.56 -6.13
N ALA A 133 -3.49 6.43 -6.31
CA ALA A 133 -4.48 7.24 -5.61
C ALA A 133 -5.71 6.42 -5.22
N PHE A 134 -6.26 6.75 -4.07
CA PHE A 134 -7.61 6.40 -3.64
C PHE A 134 -8.50 7.63 -3.80
N VAL A 135 -9.50 7.55 -4.66
CA VAL A 135 -10.49 8.60 -4.86
C VAL A 135 -11.82 8.14 -4.28
N LEU A 136 -12.38 8.95 -3.38
CA LEU A 136 -13.61 8.64 -2.66
C LEU A 136 -14.73 9.56 -3.17
N THR A 137 -15.78 8.96 -3.72
CA THR A 137 -16.95 9.65 -4.27
C THR A 137 -18.20 9.21 -3.51
N GLU A 138 -18.98 10.16 -3.04
CA GLU A 138 -20.31 9.88 -2.46
C GLU A 138 -21.26 9.40 -3.54
N GLN A 139 -22.06 8.41 -3.20
CA GLN A 139 -23.13 7.94 -4.10
C GLN A 139 -24.41 8.70 -3.80
N ALA A 140 -24.99 9.32 -4.83
CA ALA A 140 -26.18 10.14 -4.70
C ALA A 140 -27.35 9.34 -4.08
N GLY A 141 -28.03 9.93 -3.09
CA GLY A 141 -29.19 9.36 -2.44
C GLY A 141 -28.90 8.25 -1.42
N SER A 142 -27.65 8.00 -1.08
CA SER A 142 -27.27 7.00 -0.07
C SER A 142 -26.10 7.46 0.79
N ALA A 143 -26.01 7.01 2.03
CA ALA A 143 -24.85 7.21 2.89
C ALA A 143 -23.75 6.18 2.53
N SER A 144 -23.44 6.06 1.24
CA SER A 144 -22.44 5.12 0.72
C SER A 144 -21.37 5.84 -0.09
N THR A 145 -20.21 5.23 -0.15
CA THR A 145 -19.02 5.76 -0.82
C THR A 145 -18.50 4.76 -1.84
N ARG A 146 -18.21 5.23 -3.03
CA ARG A 146 -17.39 4.51 -4.01
C ARG A 146 -15.94 4.93 -3.86
N LEU A 147 -15.08 3.96 -3.58
CA LEU A 147 -13.64 4.13 -3.64
C LEU A 147 -13.12 3.59 -4.96
N ALA A 148 -12.42 4.43 -5.70
CA ALA A 148 -11.67 4.07 -6.89
C ALA A 148 -10.17 4.09 -6.57
N TYR A 149 -9.49 3.00 -6.85
CA TYR A 149 -8.04 2.89 -6.84
C TYR A 149 -7.53 2.85 -8.27
N ASP A 150 -6.57 3.69 -8.57
CA ASP A 150 -5.82 3.69 -9.82
C ASP A 150 -4.41 4.22 -9.60
N GLY A 151 -3.53 3.91 -10.54
CA GLY A 151 -2.16 4.37 -10.48
C GLY A 151 -1.30 3.84 -11.61
N GLU A 152 -0.01 3.96 -11.42
CA GLU A 152 1.00 3.44 -12.35
C GLU A 152 2.24 2.94 -11.60
N ILE A 153 2.90 1.94 -12.21
CA ILE A 153 4.13 1.34 -11.73
C ILE A 153 5.14 1.26 -12.85
N GLY A 154 6.40 1.52 -12.56
CA GLY A 154 7.46 1.51 -13.57
C GLY A 154 8.77 0.92 -13.07
N ALA A 155 9.52 0.32 -14.01
CA ALA A 155 10.86 -0.16 -13.76
C ALA A 155 11.80 0.20 -14.93
N ASP A 156 13.09 0.30 -14.63
CA ASP A 156 14.14 0.61 -15.57
C ASP A 156 14.60 -0.65 -16.33
N LEU A 157 15.51 -0.50 -17.29
CA LEU A 157 16.13 -1.57 -18.06
C LEU A 157 15.22 -2.26 -19.10
N TRP A 158 14.40 -1.47 -19.82
CA TRP A 158 13.59 -1.89 -20.97
C TRP A 158 12.77 -3.18 -20.71
N LEU A 159 12.97 -4.22 -21.51
CA LEU A 159 12.22 -5.48 -21.41
C LEU A 159 12.49 -6.25 -20.11
N LEU A 160 13.71 -6.17 -19.57
CA LEU A 160 14.04 -6.83 -18.30
C LEU A 160 13.25 -6.18 -17.16
N GLY A 161 13.28 -4.85 -17.11
CA GLY A 161 12.50 -4.09 -16.14
C GLY A 161 11.00 -4.26 -16.31
N GLN A 162 10.51 -4.35 -17.54
CA GLN A 162 9.10 -4.61 -17.83
C GLN A 162 8.62 -5.94 -17.26
N ARG A 163 9.42 -7.01 -17.38
CA ARG A 163 9.12 -8.33 -16.80
C ARG A 163 9.11 -8.27 -15.26
N TRP A 164 10.12 -7.61 -14.69
CA TRP A 164 10.18 -7.39 -13.26
C TRP A 164 8.98 -6.59 -12.76
N CYS A 165 8.67 -5.48 -13.42
CA CYS A 165 7.52 -4.62 -13.13
C CYS A 165 6.20 -5.38 -13.18
N ALA A 166 6.00 -6.27 -14.16
CA ALA A 166 4.79 -7.07 -14.27
C ALA A 166 4.61 -8.02 -13.08
N LEU A 167 5.71 -8.62 -12.60
CA LEU A 167 5.70 -9.51 -11.44
C LEU A 167 5.39 -8.74 -10.14
N VAL A 168 6.03 -7.58 -9.95
CA VAL A 168 5.78 -6.72 -8.78
C VAL A 168 4.36 -6.18 -8.80
N ALA A 169 3.87 -5.71 -9.98
CA ALA A 169 2.52 -5.18 -10.13
C ALA A 169 1.44 -6.18 -9.73
N GLY A 170 1.56 -7.45 -10.14
CA GLY A 170 0.58 -8.47 -9.76
C GLY A 170 0.50 -8.68 -8.24
N ARG A 171 1.64 -8.64 -7.54
CA ARG A 171 1.68 -8.71 -6.07
C ARG A 171 1.15 -7.43 -5.42
N TRP A 172 1.46 -6.29 -5.99
CA TRP A 172 1.00 -4.98 -5.54
C TRP A 172 -0.52 -4.89 -5.58
N GLU A 173 -1.13 -5.15 -6.75
CA GLU A 173 -2.57 -5.14 -6.95
C GLU A 173 -3.31 -6.11 -6.01
N GLN A 174 -2.73 -7.29 -5.76
CA GLN A 174 -3.28 -8.24 -4.79
C GLN A 174 -3.22 -7.68 -3.35
N THR A 175 -2.14 -7.02 -2.96
CA THR A 175 -1.99 -6.39 -1.65
C THR A 175 -2.99 -5.25 -1.47
N VAL A 176 -3.17 -4.43 -2.51
CA VAL A 176 -4.17 -3.36 -2.53
C VAL A 176 -5.58 -3.93 -2.37
N ALA A 177 -5.94 -4.96 -3.12
CA ALA A 177 -7.25 -5.60 -3.02
C ALA A 177 -7.57 -6.09 -1.60
N VAL A 178 -6.59 -6.72 -0.93
CA VAL A 178 -6.74 -7.15 0.48
C VAL A 178 -6.92 -5.94 1.40
N SER A 179 -6.16 -4.88 1.17
CA SER A 179 -6.26 -3.64 1.97
C SER A 179 -7.62 -2.96 1.79
N LEU A 180 -8.11 -2.87 0.54
CA LEU A 180 -9.43 -2.30 0.25
C LEU A 180 -10.57 -3.10 0.88
N ALA A 181 -10.49 -4.43 0.89
CA ALA A 181 -11.46 -5.28 1.58
C ALA A 181 -11.46 -5.04 3.09
N ALA A 182 -10.29 -4.86 3.71
CA ALA A 182 -10.17 -4.54 5.12
C ALA A 182 -10.71 -3.14 5.45
N VAL A 183 -10.43 -2.14 4.61
CA VAL A 183 -10.99 -0.78 4.74
C VAL A 183 -12.51 -0.82 4.66
N LYS A 184 -13.07 -1.55 3.67
CA LYS A 184 -14.53 -1.74 3.53
C LYS A 184 -15.15 -2.30 4.80
N ALA A 185 -14.65 -3.43 5.27
CA ALA A 185 -15.19 -4.10 6.46
C ALA A 185 -15.16 -3.19 7.70
N GLU A 186 -14.08 -2.46 7.91
CA GLU A 186 -13.94 -1.56 9.05
C GLU A 186 -14.82 -0.32 8.94
N ALA A 187 -14.91 0.28 7.74
CA ALA A 187 -15.75 1.46 7.51
C ALA A 187 -17.23 1.14 7.71
N GLU A 188 -17.71 0.03 7.16
CA GLU A 188 -19.10 -0.42 7.32
C GLU A 188 -19.42 -0.78 8.77
N ARG A 189 -18.49 -1.40 9.49
CA ARG A 189 -18.63 -1.68 10.93
C ARG A 189 -18.77 -0.38 11.75
N ARG A 190 -17.95 0.64 11.46
CA ARG A 190 -18.01 1.95 12.14
C ARG A 190 -19.30 2.68 11.82
N ALA A 191 -19.75 2.68 10.57
CA ALA A 191 -20.99 3.31 10.15
C ALA A 191 -22.20 2.70 10.88
N SER A 192 -22.30 1.38 10.94
CA SER A 192 -23.36 0.66 11.67
C SER A 192 -23.36 0.97 13.18
N SER A 193 -22.18 1.11 13.78
CA SER A 193 -22.04 1.46 15.21
C SER A 193 -22.51 2.88 15.52
N VAL A 194 -22.33 3.82 14.59
CA VAL A 194 -22.81 5.21 14.73
C VAL A 194 -24.32 5.26 14.59
N GLU A 195 -24.88 4.53 13.64
CA GLU A 195 -26.33 4.48 13.43
C GLU A 195 -27.06 3.82 14.61
N GLY A 196 -26.52 2.73 15.15
CA GLY A 196 -27.05 2.07 16.34
C GLY A 196 -27.10 3.00 17.54
N ARG A 197 -26.07 3.80 17.76
CA ARG A 197 -26.04 4.80 18.84
C ARG A 197 -27.08 5.91 18.68
N ARG A 198 -27.28 6.40 17.44
CA ARG A 198 -28.30 7.41 17.15
C ARG A 198 -29.70 6.89 17.43
N ARG A 199 -30.00 5.63 17.13
CA ARG A 199 -31.30 5.00 17.44
C ARG A 199 -31.52 4.74 18.93
N SER A 200 -30.47 4.56 19.71
CA SER A 200 -30.51 4.24 21.14
C SER A 200 -30.52 5.48 22.04
N SER A 201 -30.29 6.70 21.48
CA SER A 201 -30.48 7.97 22.20
C SER A 201 -31.85 8.56 21.84
N PRO A 202 -32.92 8.26 22.56
CA PRO A 202 -34.19 8.95 22.37
C PRO A 202 -34.01 10.41 22.72
N ASP A 203 -34.65 11.27 21.95
CA ASP A 203 -34.74 12.71 22.07
C ASP A 203 -34.90 13.11 23.55
N GLN A 204 -33.87 13.73 24.11
CA GLN A 204 -33.95 14.23 25.47
C GLN A 204 -34.83 15.48 25.41
N PRO A 205 -35.99 15.51 26.05
CA PRO A 205 -36.87 16.69 26.00
C PRO A 205 -36.13 17.93 26.52
N PRO A 206 -36.39 19.12 25.96
CA PRO A 206 -35.73 20.34 26.37
C PRO A 206 -35.98 20.56 27.88
N PRO A 207 -35.01 21.12 28.63
CA PRO A 207 -35.18 21.41 30.04
C PRO A 207 -36.37 22.36 30.21
N PRO A 208 -37.20 22.18 31.27
CA PRO A 208 -38.32 23.06 31.54
C PRO A 208 -37.79 24.49 31.74
N THR A 209 -38.27 25.42 30.93
CA THR A 209 -38.08 26.85 31.14
C THR A 209 -38.84 27.23 32.41
N GLY A 210 -38.10 27.46 33.50
CA GLY A 210 -38.57 28.13 34.71
C GLY A 210 -38.39 29.63 34.63
#